data_cf384b24d090edb5b3ff0864bcd4f131
#
_entry.id   cf384b24d090edb5b3ff0864bcd4f131
#
_cell.length_a   1.000
_cell.length_b   1.000
_cell.length_c   1.000
_cell.angle_alpha   90.00
_cell.angle_beta   90.00
_cell.angle_gamma   90.00
#
_symmetry.space_group_name_H-M   'P 1'
#
loop_
_entity.id
_entity.type
_entity.pdbx_description
1 polymer ?
#
loop_
_entity_poly.entity_id
_entity_poly.type
_entity_poly.pdbx_seq_one_letter_code
_entity_poly.pdbx_strand_id
1 'polypeptide(L)'
;MFLINKLNKIKYLISILVFISIFPFATNAKDQIELDFMVFETPNLPAEFWDDAIARTVAEFPEYKINKIVPPNVGTMGDYLKQLQATDQFPDVMMSNFAVAEFIEAGLLLPYEDSDLVRFVDPVGLGLTNGKQYALPQLTVVESLMFYNKDMFSKAGISGEPETWEQLEDAAAKLKSNNLTPFIVGGAAGDSWAAAWPLMDLVALNVTGKDKDFLKNLKNGSGDFSNPLMEDSINAYSDLVSKGWTNSTALSLNYSELQQTFLYGDGAMYPMGGFFAGAVPLDHPFEIGVFAIPALDGNSRLVTYTSGGPAVSANTEYPEEARKFAVEFATNVATNADDLFRDAHIPNNKNFDLERDMKGYDIHPLIFEIIEILQTPNYQHVPFFTFEVGDDALVSGMQAEVFANSQEILSGKSTSEIIENLNNKLAELQ
;
A
#
# COMPACT_ATOMS: atom_id res chain seq x y z
N MET A 1 -1.53 -2.34 99.28
CA MET A 1 -2.52 -2.76 100.32
C MET A 1 -3.46 -3.73 99.70
N PHE A 2 -3.40 -4.96 100.18
CA PHE A 2 -4.32 -6.07 100.00
C PHE A 2 -4.68 -6.56 98.61
N LEU A 3 -4.20 -7.68 98.23
CA LEU A 3 -4.36 -9.11 98.58
C LEU A 3 -5.54 -9.75 97.82
N ILE A 4 -5.21 -10.69 96.96
CA ILE A 4 -5.33 -12.15 97.06
C ILE A 4 -6.58 -12.76 96.40
N ASN A 5 -6.30 -13.70 95.54
CA ASN A 5 -6.82 -15.05 95.31
C ASN A 5 -8.22 -15.28 94.77
N LYS A 6 -8.39 -16.06 93.78
CA LYS A 6 -8.44 -17.53 93.68
C LYS A 6 -8.86 -17.97 92.29
N LEU A 7 -8.02 -18.72 91.65
CA LEU A 7 -8.13 -20.12 91.27
C LEU A 7 -9.34 -20.63 90.47
N ASN A 8 -8.95 -21.17 89.33
CA ASN A 8 -9.47 -22.38 88.65
C ASN A 8 -10.87 -22.39 88.04
N LYS A 9 -10.84 -22.42 86.68
CA LYS A 9 -11.39 -23.63 86.00
C LYS A 9 -10.84 -23.65 84.56
N ILE A 10 -10.06 -24.66 84.32
CA ILE A 10 -9.61 -25.12 83.01
C ILE A 10 -10.84 -25.54 82.21
N LYS A 11 -11.11 -24.90 81.05
CA LYS A 11 -11.91 -25.52 80.02
C LYS A 11 -11.05 -25.57 78.74
N TYR A 12 -10.70 -26.77 78.38
CA TYR A 12 -10.07 -27.09 77.09
C TYR A 12 -11.04 -26.74 75.96
N LEU A 13 -10.75 -25.68 75.23
CA LEU A 13 -11.35 -25.45 73.93
C LEU A 13 -10.34 -25.96 72.87
N ILE A 14 -10.65 -27.10 72.28
CA ILE A 14 -9.96 -27.66 71.17
C ILE A 14 -10.33 -26.75 69.97
N SER A 15 -9.42 -25.84 69.62
CA SER A 15 -9.50 -25.12 68.35
C SER A 15 -9.02 -26.03 67.21
N ILE A 16 -9.97 -26.58 66.47
CA ILE A 16 -9.67 -27.26 65.20
C ILE A 16 -9.23 -26.15 64.20
N LEU A 17 -7.94 -26.01 63.99
CA LEU A 17 -7.38 -25.24 62.88
C LEU A 17 -7.63 -26.03 61.59
N VAL A 18 -8.68 -25.65 60.84
CA VAL A 18 -8.87 -26.09 59.49
C VAL A 18 -7.81 -25.39 58.67
N PHE A 19 -6.73 -26.08 58.36
CA PHE A 19 -5.80 -25.67 57.28
C PHE A 19 -6.54 -25.84 55.98
N ILE A 20 -7.15 -24.75 55.49
CA ILE A 20 -7.51 -24.61 54.08
C ILE A 20 -6.18 -24.46 53.34
N SER A 21 -5.63 -25.55 52.84
CA SER A 21 -4.60 -25.52 51.84
C SER A 21 -5.20 -24.87 50.57
N ILE A 22 -4.98 -23.57 50.45
CA ILE A 22 -5.14 -22.88 49.17
C ILE A 22 -4.03 -23.47 48.29
N PHE A 23 -4.37 -24.56 47.55
CA PHE A 23 -3.60 -24.91 46.38
C PHE A 23 -3.71 -23.69 45.43
N PRO A 24 -2.61 -23.05 45.05
CA PRO A 24 -2.66 -22.16 43.93
C PRO A 24 -3.08 -23.07 42.75
N PHE A 25 -4.27 -22.82 42.20
CA PHE A 25 -4.51 -23.24 40.83
C PHE A 25 -3.41 -22.56 40.05
N ALA A 26 -2.37 -23.33 39.71
CA ALA A 26 -1.50 -22.98 38.65
C ALA A 26 -2.43 -22.92 37.42
N THR A 27 -2.91 -21.75 37.10
CA THR A 27 -3.32 -21.46 35.74
C THR A 27 -2.05 -21.77 34.95
N ASN A 28 -2.06 -22.87 34.18
CA ASN A 28 -1.09 -23.04 33.12
C ASN A 28 -1.20 -21.75 32.30
N ALA A 29 -0.29 -20.83 32.53
CA ALA A 29 -0.05 -19.78 31.56
C ALA A 29 0.27 -20.57 30.28
N LYS A 30 -0.66 -20.60 29.34
CA LYS A 30 -0.32 -21.03 27.99
C LYS A 30 0.94 -20.22 27.64
N ASP A 31 1.95 -20.91 27.15
CA ASP A 31 3.15 -20.22 26.69
C ASP A 31 2.70 -19.11 25.74
N GLN A 32 3.12 -17.88 26.01
CA GLN A 32 2.74 -16.73 25.24
C GLN A 32 3.39 -16.88 23.86
N ILE A 33 2.60 -16.81 22.80
CA ILE A 33 3.08 -16.86 21.42
C ILE A 33 3.52 -15.44 21.06
N GLU A 34 4.81 -15.26 20.86
CA GLU A 34 5.36 -13.99 20.42
C GLU A 34 5.57 -14.03 18.91
N LEU A 35 5.02 -13.04 18.17
CA LEU A 35 5.19 -12.89 16.73
C LEU A 35 5.74 -11.50 16.41
N ASP A 36 6.76 -11.47 15.59
CA ASP A 36 7.30 -10.24 15.01
C ASP A 36 6.50 -9.87 13.76
N PHE A 37 5.87 -8.70 13.79
CA PHE A 37 5.06 -8.21 12.69
C PHE A 37 5.63 -6.92 12.12
N MET A 38 6.13 -6.98 10.87
CA MET A 38 6.62 -5.80 10.16
C MET A 38 5.49 -5.10 9.43
N VAL A 39 5.33 -3.80 9.73
CA VAL A 39 4.38 -2.89 9.10
C VAL A 39 5.13 -1.70 8.48
N PHE A 40 4.42 -0.85 7.76
CA PHE A 40 4.96 0.42 7.24
C PHE A 40 4.11 1.58 7.73
N GLU A 41 4.73 2.74 7.95
CA GLU A 41 4.02 3.95 8.36
C GLU A 41 4.01 4.96 7.21
N THR A 42 2.84 5.58 7.00
CA THR A 42 2.64 6.67 6.04
C THR A 42 1.93 7.83 6.76
N PRO A 43 1.83 9.02 6.15
CA PRO A 43 1.03 10.10 6.74
C PRO A 43 -0.42 9.72 7.03
N ASN A 44 -1.01 8.85 6.21
CA ASN A 44 -2.40 8.40 6.36
C ASN A 44 -2.54 7.20 7.31
N LEU A 45 -1.52 6.33 7.35
CA LEU A 45 -1.46 5.14 8.20
C LEU A 45 -0.34 5.30 9.26
N PRO A 46 -0.52 6.20 10.24
CA PRO A 46 0.49 6.47 11.27
C PRO A 46 0.59 5.32 12.27
N ALA A 47 1.58 5.40 13.18
CA ALA A 47 1.82 4.41 14.22
C ALA A 47 0.56 3.98 14.98
N GLU A 48 -0.33 4.94 15.29
CA GLU A 48 -1.59 4.69 16.00
C GLU A 48 -2.54 3.76 15.22
N PHE A 49 -2.65 3.93 13.89
CA PHE A 49 -3.45 3.02 13.05
C PHE A 49 -3.01 1.56 13.22
N TRP A 50 -1.69 1.33 13.13
CA TRP A 50 -1.13 -0.02 13.26
C TRP A 50 -1.28 -0.59 14.66
N ASP A 51 -1.08 0.23 15.69
CA ASP A 51 -1.24 -0.18 17.09
C ASP A 51 -2.68 -0.59 17.39
N ASP A 52 -3.66 0.17 16.89
CA ASP A 52 -5.08 -0.14 17.03
C ASP A 52 -5.48 -1.39 16.24
N ALA A 53 -5.00 -1.54 15.01
CA ALA A 53 -5.27 -2.70 14.16
C ALA A 53 -4.70 -3.99 14.77
N ILE A 54 -3.48 -3.94 15.30
CA ILE A 54 -2.85 -5.04 16.04
C ILE A 54 -3.67 -5.36 17.30
N ALA A 55 -4.05 -4.34 18.08
CA ALA A 55 -4.81 -4.54 19.31
C ALA A 55 -6.18 -5.20 19.04
N ARG A 56 -6.89 -4.79 17.98
CA ARG A 56 -8.15 -5.41 17.56
C ARG A 56 -7.96 -6.87 17.19
N THR A 57 -6.90 -7.20 16.48
CA THR A 57 -6.59 -8.57 16.07
C THR A 57 -6.22 -9.44 17.26
N VAL A 58 -5.36 -8.96 18.16
CA VAL A 58 -4.93 -9.68 19.37
C VAL A 58 -6.09 -9.90 20.35
N ALA A 59 -7.13 -9.06 20.32
CA ALA A 59 -8.31 -9.29 21.16
C ALA A 59 -8.99 -10.64 20.88
N GLU A 60 -8.86 -11.19 19.67
CA GLU A 60 -9.33 -12.54 19.31
C GLU A 60 -8.36 -13.66 19.76
N PHE A 61 -7.09 -13.30 20.05
CA PHE A 61 -6.02 -14.23 20.40
C PHE A 61 -5.25 -13.74 21.65
N PRO A 62 -5.85 -13.80 22.85
CA PRO A 62 -5.26 -13.22 24.06
C PRO A 62 -3.92 -13.84 24.49
N GLU A 63 -3.56 -15.00 23.94
CA GLU A 63 -2.27 -15.65 24.15
C GLU A 63 -1.16 -15.09 23.22
N TYR A 64 -1.51 -14.25 22.21
CA TYR A 64 -0.52 -13.69 21.30
C TYR A 64 0.02 -12.37 21.81
N LYS A 65 1.31 -12.17 21.63
CA LYS A 65 2.03 -10.92 21.81
C LYS A 65 2.67 -10.55 20.47
N ILE A 66 2.34 -9.39 19.96
CA ILE A 66 2.87 -8.91 18.69
C ILE A 66 3.93 -7.85 18.95
N ASN A 67 5.12 -8.07 18.42
CA ASN A 67 6.20 -7.11 18.39
C ASN A 67 6.16 -6.38 17.03
N LYS A 68 5.71 -5.13 17.04
CA LYS A 68 5.63 -4.32 15.81
C LYS A 68 7.04 -3.89 15.38
N ILE A 69 7.40 -4.16 14.12
CA ILE A 69 8.64 -3.71 13.48
C ILE A 69 8.26 -2.69 12.40
N VAL A 70 8.91 -1.52 12.44
CA VAL A 70 8.75 -0.46 11.42
C VAL A 70 10.11 -0.28 10.74
N PRO A 71 10.20 -0.44 9.40
CA PRO A 71 11.43 -0.17 8.68
C PRO A 71 11.88 1.27 8.85
N PRO A 72 13.19 1.53 8.91
CA PRO A 72 13.70 2.89 8.89
C PRO A 72 13.36 3.54 7.54
N ASN A 73 13.11 4.85 7.56
CA ASN A 73 12.80 5.62 6.33
C ASN A 73 14.09 5.88 5.50
N VAL A 74 14.82 4.80 5.19
CA VAL A 74 16.06 4.81 4.39
C VAL A 74 16.13 3.52 3.57
N GLY A 75 16.26 3.64 2.27
CA GLY A 75 16.27 2.49 1.36
C GLY A 75 14.87 1.93 1.08
N THR A 76 14.83 0.73 0.55
CA THR A 76 13.57 0.04 0.27
C THR A 76 13.21 -0.93 1.41
N MET A 77 11.93 -1.29 1.51
CA MET A 77 11.49 -2.34 2.43
C MET A 77 12.19 -3.68 2.13
N GLY A 78 12.39 -4.02 0.87
CA GLY A 78 13.12 -5.22 0.46
C GLY A 78 14.55 -5.24 0.96
N ASP A 79 15.28 -4.11 0.88
CA ASP A 79 16.64 -4.01 1.40
C ASP A 79 16.70 -4.19 2.92
N TYR A 80 15.73 -3.65 3.64
CA TYR A 80 15.62 -3.83 5.07
C TYR A 80 15.33 -5.29 5.45
N LEU A 81 14.42 -5.95 4.74
CA LEU A 81 14.13 -7.37 4.92
C LEU A 81 15.37 -8.25 4.67
N LYS A 82 16.18 -7.93 3.65
CA LYS A 82 17.48 -8.62 3.41
C LYS A 82 18.45 -8.46 4.58
N GLN A 83 18.50 -7.28 5.19
CA GLN A 83 19.34 -7.04 6.37
C GLN A 83 18.84 -7.86 7.56
N LEU A 84 17.52 -7.90 7.80
CA LEU A 84 16.94 -8.71 8.87
C LEU A 84 17.18 -10.21 8.63
N GLN A 85 17.06 -10.68 7.39
CA GLN A 85 17.39 -12.06 7.03
C GLN A 85 18.84 -12.40 7.31
N ALA A 86 19.78 -11.52 6.94
CA ALA A 86 21.22 -11.72 7.15
C ALA A 86 21.62 -11.79 8.64
N THR A 87 20.76 -11.32 9.54
CA THR A 87 20.96 -11.29 10.99
C THR A 87 20.05 -12.23 11.77
N ASP A 88 19.37 -13.18 11.09
CA ASP A 88 18.39 -14.10 11.67
C ASP A 88 17.24 -13.36 12.43
N GLN A 89 16.84 -12.20 11.93
CA GLN A 89 15.78 -11.35 12.48
C GLN A 89 14.61 -11.16 11.50
N PHE A 90 14.46 -12.08 10.54
CA PHE A 90 13.37 -12.01 9.56
C PHE A 90 12.02 -12.11 10.29
N PRO A 91 11.08 -11.19 10.07
CA PRO A 91 9.83 -11.15 10.82
C PRO A 91 8.96 -12.38 10.56
N ASP A 92 8.11 -12.77 11.53
CA ASP A 92 7.17 -13.87 11.36
C ASP A 92 6.06 -13.54 10.38
N VAL A 93 5.59 -12.29 10.43
CA VAL A 93 4.56 -11.75 9.55
C VAL A 93 5.03 -10.40 9.02
N MET A 94 4.72 -10.08 7.78
CA MET A 94 5.06 -8.79 7.18
C MET A 94 3.98 -8.30 6.23
N MET A 95 3.73 -6.99 6.22
CA MET A 95 2.89 -6.38 5.18
C MET A 95 3.62 -6.44 3.84
N SER A 96 2.91 -6.87 2.80
CA SER A 96 3.52 -7.28 1.52
C SER A 96 3.29 -6.29 0.39
N ASN A 97 3.53 -5.00 0.61
CA ASN A 97 3.14 -4.01 -0.39
C ASN A 97 3.93 -4.08 -1.70
N PHE A 98 5.22 -4.43 -1.70
CA PHE A 98 6.02 -4.19 -2.91
C PHE A 98 7.13 -5.21 -3.25
N ALA A 99 7.66 -5.97 -2.32
CA ALA A 99 8.89 -6.73 -2.55
C ALA A 99 8.85 -8.10 -1.88
N VAL A 100 8.07 -9.02 -2.41
CA VAL A 100 8.04 -10.38 -1.88
C VAL A 100 8.45 -11.45 -2.90
N ALA A 101 8.57 -11.12 -4.19
CA ALA A 101 8.93 -12.11 -5.21
C ALA A 101 10.25 -12.80 -4.90
N GLU A 102 11.29 -12.05 -4.57
CA GLU A 102 12.61 -12.61 -4.23
C GLU A 102 12.58 -13.49 -2.98
N PHE A 103 11.76 -13.16 -1.99
CA PHE A 103 11.60 -13.97 -0.77
C PHE A 103 10.76 -15.23 -1.02
N ILE A 104 9.80 -15.19 -1.96
CA ILE A 104 9.07 -16.37 -2.44
C ILE A 104 10.04 -17.30 -3.18
N GLU A 105 10.85 -16.79 -4.10
CA GLU A 105 11.83 -17.55 -4.86
C GLU A 105 12.91 -18.16 -3.97
N ALA A 106 13.32 -17.45 -2.92
CA ALA A 106 14.25 -17.93 -1.90
C ALA A 106 13.62 -18.95 -0.92
N GLY A 107 12.30 -19.23 -1.01
CA GLY A 107 11.59 -20.14 -0.12
C GLY A 107 11.41 -19.62 1.30
N LEU A 108 11.45 -18.31 1.50
CA LEU A 108 11.36 -17.67 2.82
C LEU A 108 9.93 -17.35 3.25
N LEU A 109 8.94 -17.52 2.36
CA LEU A 109 7.54 -17.28 2.65
C LEU A 109 6.71 -18.55 2.56
N LEU A 110 5.68 -18.66 3.38
CA LEU A 110 4.69 -19.72 3.36
C LEU A 110 3.53 -19.36 2.46
N PRO A 111 3.06 -20.27 1.61
CA PRO A 111 1.81 -20.06 0.90
C PRO A 111 0.62 -20.17 1.86
N TYR A 112 -0.43 -19.40 1.58
CA TYR A 112 -1.72 -19.57 2.21
C TYR A 112 -2.46 -20.77 1.64
N GLU A 113 -3.34 -21.36 2.44
CA GLU A 113 -4.19 -22.46 2.05
C GLU A 113 -5.55 -21.93 1.56
N ASP A 114 -6.30 -22.74 0.79
CA ASP A 114 -7.63 -22.37 0.30
C ASP A 114 -8.57 -21.97 1.46
N SER A 115 -8.42 -22.62 2.63
CA SER A 115 -9.18 -22.30 3.85
C SER A 115 -8.92 -20.89 4.39
N ASP A 116 -7.72 -20.34 4.17
CA ASP A 116 -7.35 -18.99 4.59
C ASP A 116 -7.99 -17.94 3.66
N LEU A 117 -8.15 -18.30 2.40
CA LEU A 117 -8.60 -17.39 1.33
C LEU A 117 -10.13 -17.29 1.21
N VAL A 118 -10.90 -18.17 1.85
CA VAL A 118 -12.38 -18.19 1.74
C VAL A 118 -13.07 -16.92 2.28
N ARG A 119 -12.37 -16.13 3.10
CA ARG A 119 -12.89 -14.88 3.69
C ARG A 119 -12.82 -13.69 2.73
N PHE A 120 -12.05 -13.80 1.64
CA PHE A 120 -11.87 -12.72 0.66
C PHE A 120 -12.87 -12.83 -0.49
N VAL A 121 -13.32 -11.68 -1.03
CA VAL A 121 -14.25 -11.59 -2.17
C VAL A 121 -13.55 -12.15 -3.41
N ASP A 122 -12.34 -11.65 -3.70
CA ASP A 122 -11.45 -12.23 -4.68
C ASP A 122 -10.30 -12.93 -3.92
N PRO A 123 -10.19 -14.25 -3.99
CA PRO A 123 -9.12 -14.99 -3.31
C PRO A 123 -7.76 -14.87 -4.01
N VAL A 124 -7.72 -14.24 -5.19
CA VAL A 124 -6.51 -14.06 -6.00
C VAL A 124 -6.10 -12.60 -6.00
N GLY A 125 -4.83 -12.35 -5.76
CA GLY A 125 -4.26 -11.00 -5.78
C GLY A 125 -2.78 -11.05 -6.10
N LEU A 126 -2.11 -9.91 -5.93
CA LEU A 126 -0.65 -9.87 -5.96
C LEU A 126 -0.09 -10.90 -4.97
N GLY A 127 1.04 -11.53 -5.33
CA GLY A 127 1.60 -12.63 -4.53
C GLY A 127 1.15 -14.02 -4.98
N LEU A 128 0.29 -14.13 -6.00
CA LEU A 128 0.05 -15.42 -6.67
C LEU A 128 1.30 -15.81 -7.45
N THR A 129 1.96 -16.88 -7.03
CA THR A 129 3.19 -17.40 -7.66
C THR A 129 3.09 -18.91 -7.82
N ASN A 130 3.24 -19.42 -9.05
CA ASN A 130 3.12 -20.83 -9.36
C ASN A 130 1.81 -21.46 -8.83
N GLY A 131 0.69 -20.72 -8.93
CA GLY A 131 -0.63 -21.16 -8.49
C GLY A 131 -0.84 -21.17 -6.97
N LYS A 132 0.05 -20.56 -6.19
CA LYS A 132 -0.06 -20.43 -4.73
C LYS A 132 -0.06 -18.96 -4.33
N GLN A 133 -0.91 -18.60 -3.38
CA GLN A 133 -1.02 -17.24 -2.86
C GLN A 133 -0.08 -17.08 -1.64
N TYR A 134 0.88 -16.15 -1.70
CA TYR A 134 1.86 -15.91 -0.63
C TYR A 134 1.61 -14.62 0.17
N ALA A 135 0.81 -13.70 -0.38
CA ALA A 135 0.38 -12.48 0.31
C ALA A 135 -1.15 -12.44 0.30
N LEU A 136 -1.79 -12.05 1.41
CA LEU A 136 -3.25 -12.00 1.47
C LEU A 136 -3.81 -10.92 0.54
N PRO A 137 -4.87 -11.21 -0.22
CA PRO A 137 -5.53 -10.23 -1.09
C PRO A 137 -6.47 -9.33 -0.25
N GLN A 138 -5.90 -8.50 0.64
CA GLN A 138 -6.64 -7.76 1.66
C GLN A 138 -7.47 -6.63 1.09
N LEU A 139 -6.91 -5.85 0.18
CA LEU A 139 -7.43 -4.57 -0.28
C LEU A 139 -7.43 -4.50 -1.81
N THR A 140 -8.41 -3.82 -2.39
CA THR A 140 -8.39 -3.38 -3.79
C THR A 140 -8.04 -1.91 -3.84
N VAL A 141 -7.02 -1.59 -4.63
CA VAL A 141 -6.48 -0.24 -4.79
C VAL A 141 -6.68 0.21 -6.23
N VAL A 142 -7.05 1.49 -6.41
CA VAL A 142 -7.15 2.15 -7.71
C VAL A 142 -6.00 3.14 -7.83
N GLU A 143 -5.20 3.02 -8.90
CA GLU A 143 -3.94 3.74 -9.01
C GLU A 143 -3.94 4.84 -10.06
N SER A 144 -4.35 4.59 -11.27
CA SER A 144 -4.26 5.56 -12.37
C SER A 144 -5.31 6.66 -12.27
N LEU A 145 -5.21 7.48 -11.22
CA LEU A 145 -6.12 8.57 -10.94
C LEU A 145 -5.46 9.93 -11.11
N MET A 146 -6.24 10.88 -11.56
CA MET A 146 -5.88 12.30 -11.65
C MET A 146 -6.79 13.10 -10.74
N PHE A 147 -6.25 13.55 -9.61
CA PHE A 147 -6.93 14.52 -8.77
C PHE A 147 -6.78 15.92 -9.37
N TYR A 148 -7.84 16.74 -9.33
CA TYR A 148 -7.78 18.05 -9.95
C TYR A 148 -8.53 19.12 -9.15
N ASN A 149 -8.04 20.35 -9.23
CA ASN A 149 -8.64 21.53 -8.64
C ASN A 149 -9.74 22.07 -9.59
N LYS A 150 -11.02 21.89 -9.20
CA LYS A 150 -12.18 22.29 -10.01
C LYS A 150 -12.22 23.81 -10.25
N ASP A 151 -11.75 24.62 -9.30
CA ASP A 151 -11.69 26.09 -9.45
C ASP A 151 -10.67 26.50 -10.51
N MET A 152 -9.50 25.85 -10.54
CA MET A 152 -8.49 26.11 -11.56
C MET A 152 -8.94 25.69 -12.96
N PHE A 153 -9.62 24.54 -13.07
CA PHE A 153 -10.25 24.11 -14.32
C PHE A 153 -11.28 25.14 -14.80
N SER A 154 -12.17 25.55 -13.94
CA SER A 154 -13.16 26.59 -14.25
C SER A 154 -12.50 27.91 -14.68
N LYS A 155 -11.46 28.37 -13.96
CA LYS A 155 -10.70 29.57 -14.28
C LYS A 155 -10.00 29.49 -15.63
N ALA A 156 -9.53 28.32 -16.02
CA ALA A 156 -8.88 28.08 -17.31
C ALA A 156 -9.88 27.81 -18.44
N GLY A 157 -11.20 27.81 -18.17
CA GLY A 157 -12.24 27.53 -19.16
C GLY A 157 -12.27 26.07 -19.61
N ILE A 158 -11.90 25.15 -18.73
CA ILE A 158 -11.99 23.71 -18.94
C ILE A 158 -13.33 23.24 -18.42
N SER A 159 -14.14 22.64 -19.29
CA SER A 159 -15.46 22.13 -18.96
C SER A 159 -15.45 20.60 -18.99
N GLY A 160 -15.54 19.96 -17.82
CA GLY A 160 -15.53 18.52 -17.69
C GLY A 160 -14.13 17.90 -17.55
N GLU A 161 -14.13 16.64 -17.29
CA GLU A 161 -12.92 15.82 -17.09
C GLU A 161 -12.38 15.34 -18.44
N PRO A 162 -11.04 15.33 -18.61
CA PRO A 162 -10.44 14.77 -19.80
C PRO A 162 -10.69 13.26 -19.93
N GLU A 163 -11.31 12.83 -21.02
CA GLU A 163 -11.60 11.42 -21.31
C GLU A 163 -10.54 10.80 -22.24
N THR A 164 -9.71 11.63 -22.89
CA THR A 164 -8.63 11.19 -23.76
C THR A 164 -7.33 11.91 -23.41
N TRP A 165 -6.19 11.31 -23.79
CA TRP A 165 -4.87 11.94 -23.58
C TRP A 165 -4.75 13.30 -24.29
N GLU A 166 -5.32 13.45 -25.49
CA GLU A 166 -5.36 14.72 -26.20
C GLU A 166 -6.14 15.79 -25.41
N GLN A 167 -7.28 15.42 -24.83
CA GLN A 167 -8.04 16.36 -23.97
C GLN A 167 -7.27 16.73 -22.70
N LEU A 168 -6.50 15.80 -22.13
CA LEU A 168 -5.64 16.06 -20.98
C LEU A 168 -4.52 17.06 -21.34
N GLU A 169 -3.89 16.89 -22.50
CA GLU A 169 -2.90 17.85 -23.02
C GLU A 169 -3.50 19.22 -23.30
N ASP A 170 -4.70 19.28 -23.89
CA ASP A 170 -5.43 20.51 -24.12
C ASP A 170 -5.76 21.23 -22.78
N ALA A 171 -6.17 20.48 -21.77
CA ALA A 171 -6.41 21.02 -20.43
C ALA A 171 -5.12 21.60 -19.82
N ALA A 172 -4.01 20.87 -19.92
CA ALA A 172 -2.71 21.33 -19.45
C ALA A 172 -2.25 22.61 -20.16
N ALA A 173 -2.42 22.69 -21.49
CA ALA A 173 -2.10 23.87 -22.27
C ALA A 173 -2.95 25.09 -21.88
N LYS A 174 -4.26 24.91 -21.63
CA LYS A 174 -5.15 25.97 -21.14
C LYS A 174 -4.74 26.45 -19.76
N LEU A 175 -4.43 25.54 -18.83
CA LEU A 175 -3.93 25.87 -17.49
C LEU A 175 -2.65 26.71 -17.60
N LYS A 176 -1.67 26.24 -18.37
CA LYS A 176 -0.41 26.95 -18.58
C LYS A 176 -0.60 28.35 -19.18
N SER A 177 -1.52 28.51 -20.15
CA SER A 177 -1.81 29.81 -20.78
C SER A 177 -2.47 30.79 -19.79
N ASN A 178 -3.09 30.28 -18.74
CA ASN A 178 -3.64 31.08 -17.62
C ASN A 178 -2.65 31.28 -16.47
N ASN A 179 -1.35 30.99 -16.67
CA ASN A 179 -0.29 31.06 -15.66
C ASN A 179 -0.54 30.17 -14.43
N LEU A 180 -1.22 29.06 -14.62
CA LEU A 180 -1.39 28.01 -13.63
C LEU A 180 -0.40 26.88 -13.89
N THR A 181 0.10 26.22 -12.85
CA THR A 181 0.89 25.00 -12.97
C THR A 181 -0.04 23.83 -13.30
N PRO A 182 0.09 23.19 -14.49
CA PRO A 182 -0.81 22.10 -14.85
C PRO A 182 -0.70 20.89 -13.93
N PHE A 183 0.52 20.39 -13.66
CA PHE A 183 0.72 19.16 -12.89
C PHE A 183 1.64 19.38 -11.70
N ILE A 184 1.26 18.82 -10.57
CA ILE A 184 2.15 18.60 -9.42
C ILE A 184 2.66 17.18 -9.52
N VAL A 185 3.96 17.02 -9.73
CA VAL A 185 4.65 15.74 -9.82
C VAL A 185 6.00 15.83 -9.12
N GLY A 186 6.58 14.70 -8.76
CA GLY A 186 7.93 14.66 -8.23
C GLY A 186 8.07 13.73 -7.05
N GLY A 187 9.29 13.71 -6.51
CA GLY A 187 9.67 12.93 -5.33
C GLY A 187 11.16 13.09 -5.09
N ALA A 188 11.56 13.56 -3.90
CA ALA A 188 12.94 13.62 -3.45
C ALA A 188 13.52 12.21 -3.28
N ALA A 189 14.83 12.10 -3.05
CA ALA A 189 15.56 10.82 -3.06
C ALA A 189 14.95 9.70 -2.18
N GLY A 190 14.34 10.02 -1.03
CA GLY A 190 13.68 9.04 -0.17
C GLY A 190 12.29 8.62 -0.66
N ASP A 191 11.67 9.41 -1.55
CA ASP A 191 10.33 9.23 -2.09
C ASP A 191 10.32 9.17 -3.61
N SER A 192 11.36 8.60 -4.22
CA SER A 192 11.51 8.47 -5.68
C SER A 192 10.36 7.72 -6.34
N TRP A 193 9.67 6.88 -5.60
CA TRP A 193 8.45 6.19 -6.03
C TRP A 193 7.34 7.18 -6.43
N ALA A 194 7.21 8.32 -5.74
CA ALA A 194 6.21 9.34 -6.09
C ALA A 194 6.54 10.03 -7.43
N ALA A 195 7.83 10.23 -7.74
CA ALA A 195 8.27 10.71 -9.04
C ALA A 195 7.99 9.70 -10.17
N ALA A 196 8.00 8.41 -9.84
CA ALA A 196 7.75 7.35 -10.79
C ALA A 196 6.24 7.11 -11.05
N TRP A 197 5.36 7.60 -10.19
CA TRP A 197 3.94 7.31 -10.27
C TRP A 197 3.33 7.56 -11.66
N PRO A 198 3.51 8.73 -12.29
CA PRO A 198 2.96 8.96 -13.63
C PRO A 198 3.49 8.01 -14.69
N LEU A 199 4.78 7.65 -14.62
CA LEU A 199 5.37 6.69 -15.56
C LEU A 199 4.82 5.28 -15.34
N MET A 200 4.68 4.87 -14.08
CA MET A 200 4.14 3.55 -13.73
C MET A 200 2.72 3.36 -14.26
N ASP A 201 1.87 4.38 -14.08
CA ASP A 201 0.52 4.37 -14.63
C ASP A 201 0.52 4.33 -16.16
N LEU A 202 1.32 5.16 -16.80
CA LEU A 202 1.42 5.20 -18.27
C LEU A 202 1.90 3.85 -18.84
N VAL A 203 2.88 3.22 -18.21
CA VAL A 203 3.36 1.89 -18.63
C VAL A 203 2.30 0.82 -18.37
N ALA A 204 1.63 0.86 -17.24
CA ALA A 204 0.53 -0.07 -16.94
C ALA A 204 -0.61 0.07 -17.97
N LEU A 205 -1.05 1.30 -18.24
CA LEU A 205 -2.13 1.56 -19.19
C LEU A 205 -1.77 1.22 -20.64
N ASN A 206 -0.54 1.48 -21.06
CA ASN A 206 -0.18 1.46 -22.48
C ASN A 206 0.72 0.31 -22.89
N VAL A 207 1.51 -0.27 -21.98
CA VAL A 207 2.41 -1.40 -22.27
C VAL A 207 1.81 -2.69 -21.75
N THR A 208 1.76 -2.91 -20.42
CA THR A 208 1.26 -4.17 -19.85
C THR A 208 -0.24 -4.37 -20.06
N GLY A 209 -1.01 -3.29 -20.16
CA GLY A 209 -2.43 -3.35 -20.51
C GLY A 209 -2.71 -3.81 -21.95
N LYS A 210 -1.73 -3.71 -22.85
CA LYS A 210 -1.81 -4.17 -24.26
C LYS A 210 -1.07 -5.47 -24.49
N ASP A 211 0.13 -5.58 -23.96
CA ASP A 211 1.01 -6.74 -24.09
C ASP A 211 1.11 -7.47 -22.74
N LYS A 212 0.27 -8.48 -22.58
CA LYS A 212 0.22 -9.28 -21.32
C LYS A 212 1.47 -10.13 -21.12
N ASP A 213 2.23 -10.38 -22.16
CA ASP A 213 3.47 -11.16 -22.07
C ASP A 213 4.71 -10.26 -21.85
N PHE A 214 4.56 -8.94 -21.80
CA PHE A 214 5.68 -8.00 -21.67
C PHE A 214 6.57 -8.33 -20.47
N LEU A 215 6.02 -8.39 -19.26
CA LEU A 215 6.80 -8.68 -18.04
C LEU A 215 7.41 -10.09 -18.07
N LYS A 216 6.67 -11.07 -18.57
CA LYS A 216 7.17 -12.44 -18.76
C LYS A 216 8.34 -12.47 -19.75
N ASN A 217 8.26 -11.69 -20.83
CA ASN A 217 9.33 -11.59 -21.83
C ASN A 217 10.58 -10.90 -21.25
N LEU A 218 10.42 -9.90 -20.40
CA LEU A 218 11.55 -9.34 -19.64
C LEU A 218 12.21 -10.41 -18.75
N LYS A 219 11.44 -11.19 -17.98
CA LYS A 219 11.95 -12.21 -17.06
C LYS A 219 12.73 -13.33 -17.78
N ASN A 220 12.26 -13.76 -18.94
CA ASN A 220 12.89 -14.87 -19.69
C ASN A 220 13.95 -14.44 -20.69
N GLY A 221 14.29 -13.16 -20.76
CA GLY A 221 15.29 -12.59 -21.67
C GLY A 221 14.87 -12.55 -23.15
N SER A 222 13.58 -12.73 -23.46
CA SER A 222 13.06 -12.65 -24.83
C SER A 222 12.55 -11.26 -25.22
N GLY A 223 12.50 -10.32 -24.27
CA GLY A 223 12.10 -8.93 -24.45
C GLY A 223 13.00 -7.98 -23.69
N ASP A 224 12.87 -6.71 -24.01
CA ASP A 224 13.56 -5.60 -23.35
C ASP A 224 12.67 -4.35 -23.30
N PHE A 225 13.21 -3.23 -22.77
CA PHE A 225 12.49 -1.96 -22.68
C PHE A 225 12.48 -1.15 -24.00
N SER A 226 13.08 -1.65 -25.08
CA SER A 226 13.07 -0.99 -26.42
C SER A 226 11.74 -1.15 -27.17
N ASN A 227 10.67 -1.48 -26.48
CA ASN A 227 9.32 -1.59 -27.02
C ASN A 227 8.77 -0.19 -27.38
N PRO A 228 8.19 0.02 -28.58
CA PRO A 228 7.61 1.32 -28.98
C PRO A 228 6.54 1.85 -28.00
N LEU A 229 5.75 0.97 -27.36
CA LEU A 229 4.77 1.39 -26.36
C LEU A 229 5.42 1.94 -25.10
N MET A 230 6.59 1.41 -24.73
CA MET A 230 7.41 1.92 -23.64
C MET A 230 7.99 3.29 -23.99
N GLU A 231 8.51 3.46 -25.22
CA GLU A 231 8.99 4.73 -25.72
C GLU A 231 7.88 5.80 -25.70
N ASP A 232 6.67 5.46 -26.18
CA ASP A 232 5.51 6.37 -26.15
C ASP A 232 5.14 6.77 -24.71
N SER A 233 5.18 5.83 -23.75
CA SER A 233 4.86 6.09 -22.35
C SER A 233 5.89 7.02 -21.69
N ILE A 234 7.19 6.80 -21.93
CA ILE A 234 8.26 7.68 -21.44
C ILE A 234 8.16 9.06 -22.10
N ASN A 235 7.90 9.12 -23.41
CA ASN A 235 7.72 10.39 -24.13
C ASN A 235 6.55 11.19 -23.56
N ALA A 236 5.41 10.54 -23.28
CA ALA A 236 4.25 11.20 -22.69
C ALA A 236 4.59 11.86 -21.35
N TYR A 237 5.37 11.20 -20.48
CA TYR A 237 5.81 11.79 -19.22
C TYR A 237 6.85 12.90 -19.43
N SER A 238 7.85 12.67 -20.29
CA SER A 238 8.89 13.65 -20.64
C SER A 238 8.30 14.93 -21.24
N ASP A 239 7.25 14.80 -22.01
CA ASP A 239 6.55 15.94 -22.62
C ASP A 239 5.92 16.87 -21.58
N LEU A 240 5.41 16.37 -20.46
CA LEU A 240 4.91 17.21 -19.38
C LEU A 240 6.01 18.14 -18.84
N VAL A 241 7.23 17.62 -18.73
CA VAL A 241 8.41 18.37 -18.27
C VAL A 241 8.86 19.35 -19.33
N SER A 242 9.08 18.89 -20.57
CA SER A 242 9.62 19.68 -21.67
C SER A 242 8.72 20.86 -22.07
N LYS A 243 7.40 20.67 -21.97
CA LYS A 243 6.37 21.72 -22.16
C LYS A 243 6.27 22.68 -20.97
N GLY A 244 7.02 22.43 -19.88
CA GLY A 244 6.99 23.22 -18.65
C GLY A 244 5.66 23.16 -17.94
N TRP A 245 4.97 22.03 -17.98
CA TRP A 245 3.68 21.80 -17.36
C TRP A 245 3.76 21.29 -15.91
N THR A 246 4.97 20.93 -15.46
CA THR A 246 5.22 20.46 -14.10
C THR A 246 5.72 21.56 -13.18
N ASN A 247 5.63 21.34 -11.88
CA ASN A 247 6.21 22.22 -10.85
C ASN A 247 7.74 22.20 -10.89
N SER A 248 8.37 23.35 -10.67
CA SER A 248 9.85 23.48 -10.70
C SER A 248 10.55 22.82 -9.51
N THR A 249 9.80 22.40 -8.48
CA THR A 249 10.30 21.79 -7.25
C THR A 249 10.22 20.27 -7.25
N ALA A 250 9.91 19.64 -8.41
CA ALA A 250 9.62 18.22 -8.55
C ALA A 250 10.65 17.28 -7.91
N LEU A 251 11.93 17.60 -7.97
CA LEU A 251 13.02 16.77 -7.43
C LEU A 251 13.42 17.11 -5.99
N SER A 252 12.79 18.10 -5.36
CA SER A 252 13.13 18.55 -4.02
C SER A 252 12.07 18.31 -2.96
N LEU A 253 10.84 17.95 -3.37
CA LEU A 253 9.74 17.69 -2.45
C LEU A 253 9.70 16.21 -2.08
N ASN A 254 9.58 15.91 -0.79
CA ASN A 254 9.19 14.58 -0.34
C ASN A 254 7.70 14.33 -0.57
N TYR A 255 7.22 13.11 -0.38
CA TYR A 255 5.82 12.75 -0.64
C TYR A 255 4.82 13.62 0.15
N SER A 256 5.06 13.86 1.44
CA SER A 256 4.19 14.69 2.26
C SER A 256 4.14 16.15 1.76
N GLU A 257 5.29 16.71 1.38
CA GLU A 257 5.39 18.06 0.82
C GLU A 257 4.71 18.15 -0.56
N LEU A 258 4.81 17.09 -1.36
CA LEU A 258 4.15 17.01 -2.66
C LEU A 258 2.62 17.06 -2.52
N GLN A 259 2.06 16.26 -1.60
CA GLN A 259 0.64 16.33 -1.25
C GLN A 259 0.23 17.74 -0.81
N GLN A 260 0.99 18.34 0.11
CA GLN A 260 0.70 19.69 0.61
C GLN A 260 0.75 20.75 -0.50
N THR A 261 1.70 20.62 -1.44
CA THR A 261 1.81 21.52 -2.59
C THR A 261 0.51 21.54 -3.42
N PHE A 262 -0.06 20.36 -3.68
CA PHE A 262 -1.35 20.28 -4.37
C PHE A 262 -2.50 20.81 -3.50
N LEU A 263 -2.56 20.46 -2.22
CA LEU A 263 -3.60 20.91 -1.30
C LEU A 263 -3.55 22.42 -1.03
N TYR A 264 -2.41 23.08 -1.18
CA TYR A 264 -2.31 24.55 -1.13
C TYR A 264 -2.75 25.23 -2.44
N GLY A 265 -3.03 24.46 -3.50
CA GLY A 265 -3.46 24.99 -4.77
C GLY A 265 -2.31 25.53 -5.63
N ASP A 266 -1.09 25.02 -5.47
CA ASP A 266 0.06 25.43 -6.28
C ASP A 266 0.06 24.79 -7.68
N GLY A 267 -0.84 23.83 -7.93
CA GLY A 267 -1.07 23.23 -9.23
C GLY A 267 -2.47 22.66 -9.39
N ALA A 268 -2.84 22.43 -10.64
CA ALA A 268 -4.21 22.11 -11.03
C ALA A 268 -4.52 20.62 -11.04
N MET A 269 -3.52 19.76 -11.31
CA MET A 269 -3.68 18.31 -11.41
C MET A 269 -2.58 17.58 -10.64
N TYR A 270 -2.94 16.47 -10.01
CA TYR A 270 -2.05 15.63 -9.21
C TYR A 270 -2.30 14.15 -9.55
N PRO A 271 -1.44 13.54 -10.39
CA PRO A 271 -1.51 12.11 -10.69
C PRO A 271 -1.04 11.30 -9.47
N MET A 272 -1.92 10.50 -8.88
CA MET A 272 -1.62 9.70 -7.69
C MET A 272 -2.64 8.59 -7.51
N GLY A 273 -2.31 7.59 -6.70
CA GLY A 273 -3.22 6.53 -6.31
C GLY A 273 -4.38 7.01 -5.42
N GLY A 274 -5.41 6.17 -5.35
CA GLY A 274 -6.64 6.46 -4.60
C GLY A 274 -6.42 6.86 -3.15
N PHE A 275 -5.32 6.39 -2.54
CA PHE A 275 -4.95 6.70 -1.15
C PHE A 275 -4.77 8.20 -0.87
N PHE A 276 -4.54 9.02 -1.89
CA PHE A 276 -4.51 10.48 -1.69
C PHE A 276 -5.87 11.04 -1.21
N ALA A 277 -6.99 10.41 -1.55
CA ALA A 277 -8.31 10.89 -1.14
C ALA A 277 -8.47 10.96 0.39
N GLY A 278 -7.83 10.05 1.13
CA GLY A 278 -7.83 10.04 2.59
C GLY A 278 -7.02 11.20 3.22
N ALA A 279 -6.09 11.80 2.47
CA ALA A 279 -5.32 12.96 2.93
C ALA A 279 -6.06 14.30 2.75
N VAL A 280 -7.21 14.33 2.05
CA VAL A 280 -7.94 15.55 1.75
C VAL A 280 -8.86 15.90 2.92
N PRO A 281 -8.70 17.08 3.57
CA PRO A 281 -9.62 17.53 4.62
C PRO A 281 -11.04 17.78 4.09
N LEU A 282 -12.06 17.42 4.88
CA LEU A 282 -13.46 17.64 4.51
C LEU A 282 -13.82 19.13 4.29
N ASP A 283 -13.14 20.02 5.00
CA ASP A 283 -13.33 21.47 4.92
C ASP A 283 -12.28 22.15 4.02
N HIS A 284 -11.75 21.39 3.03
CA HIS A 284 -10.73 21.90 2.12
C HIS A 284 -11.22 23.16 1.37
N PRO A 285 -10.37 24.20 1.19
CA PRO A 285 -10.79 25.51 0.72
C PRO A 285 -11.25 25.56 -0.74
N PHE A 286 -10.94 24.56 -1.55
CA PHE A 286 -11.45 24.41 -2.91
C PHE A 286 -11.92 22.99 -3.17
N GLU A 287 -12.80 22.82 -4.14
CA GLU A 287 -13.33 21.51 -4.50
C GLU A 287 -12.31 20.73 -5.35
N ILE A 288 -12.00 19.53 -4.91
CA ILE A 288 -11.16 18.56 -5.63
C ILE A 288 -12.07 17.55 -6.31
N GLY A 289 -11.81 17.23 -7.57
CA GLY A 289 -12.42 16.13 -8.28
C GLY A 289 -11.38 15.06 -8.62
N VAL A 290 -11.82 13.92 -9.11
CA VAL A 290 -10.98 12.81 -9.52
C VAL A 290 -11.49 12.16 -10.78
N PHE A 291 -10.60 11.81 -11.71
CA PHE A 291 -10.91 11.03 -12.90
C PHE A 291 -9.81 10.01 -13.20
N ALA A 292 -10.13 8.97 -13.95
CA ALA A 292 -9.14 8.00 -14.39
C ALA A 292 -8.20 8.60 -15.45
N ILE A 293 -6.90 8.42 -15.30
CA ILE A 293 -5.91 8.86 -16.30
C ILE A 293 -6.20 8.15 -17.62
N PRO A 294 -6.42 8.90 -18.72
CA PRO A 294 -6.71 8.29 -20.02
C PRO A 294 -5.47 7.62 -20.62
N ALA A 295 -5.68 6.43 -21.21
CA ALA A 295 -4.63 5.76 -21.96
C ALA A 295 -4.31 6.51 -23.26
N LEU A 296 -3.06 6.41 -23.76
CA LEU A 296 -2.58 7.10 -24.96
C LEU A 296 -3.36 6.71 -26.23
N ASP A 297 -3.93 5.50 -26.26
CA ASP A 297 -4.68 4.99 -27.42
C ASP A 297 -6.19 5.21 -27.33
N GLY A 298 -6.67 5.93 -26.31
CA GLY A 298 -8.08 6.23 -26.10
C GLY A 298 -8.93 5.04 -25.58
N ASN A 299 -8.32 3.89 -25.26
CA ASN A 299 -9.05 2.79 -24.66
C ASN A 299 -9.23 2.99 -23.14
N SER A 300 -10.39 2.61 -22.63
CA SER A 300 -10.72 2.73 -21.21
C SER A 300 -10.02 1.63 -20.40
N ARG A 301 -8.91 1.96 -19.78
CA ARG A 301 -8.16 1.10 -18.85
C ARG A 301 -8.07 1.78 -17.49
N LEU A 302 -8.05 0.96 -16.44
CA LEU A 302 -7.89 1.43 -15.07
C LEU A 302 -6.84 0.55 -14.37
N VAL A 303 -5.83 1.16 -13.82
CA VAL A 303 -4.82 0.43 -13.04
C VAL A 303 -5.38 0.11 -11.66
N THR A 304 -5.51 -1.19 -11.40
CA THR A 304 -6.00 -1.69 -10.11
C THR A 304 -5.25 -2.93 -9.72
N TYR A 305 -5.18 -3.18 -8.43
CA TYR A 305 -4.68 -4.46 -7.92
C TYR A 305 -5.34 -4.81 -6.60
N THR A 306 -5.35 -6.11 -6.30
CA THR A 306 -5.80 -6.63 -5.00
C THR A 306 -4.59 -7.13 -4.25
N SER A 307 -4.22 -6.44 -3.19
CA SER A 307 -2.99 -6.70 -2.42
C SER A 307 -3.02 -6.00 -1.06
N GLY A 308 -1.84 -5.77 -0.51
CA GLY A 308 -1.62 -5.02 0.72
C GLY A 308 -1.75 -5.85 1.99
N GLY A 309 -2.07 -7.13 1.88
CA GLY A 309 -2.22 -8.02 3.02
C GLY A 309 -0.90 -8.64 3.48
N PRO A 310 -0.89 -9.22 4.69
CA PRO A 310 0.29 -9.83 5.26
C PRO A 310 0.78 -11.05 4.47
N ALA A 311 2.11 -11.28 4.50
CA ALA A 311 2.78 -12.52 4.14
C ALA A 311 3.38 -13.15 5.40
N VAL A 312 3.55 -14.47 5.41
CA VAL A 312 4.04 -15.23 6.56
C VAL A 312 5.39 -15.87 6.25
N SER A 313 6.34 -15.75 7.17
CA SER A 313 7.66 -16.32 7.08
C SER A 313 7.63 -17.86 7.11
N ALA A 314 8.44 -18.49 6.26
CA ALA A 314 8.69 -19.93 6.33
C ALA A 314 9.59 -20.33 7.52
N ASN A 315 10.28 -19.37 8.14
CA ASN A 315 11.19 -19.59 9.26
C ASN A 315 10.55 -19.33 10.63
N THR A 316 9.26 -18.95 10.66
CA THR A 316 8.56 -18.73 11.94
C THR A 316 8.47 -20.02 12.76
N GLU A 317 8.62 -19.91 14.07
CA GLU A 317 8.39 -21.04 15.01
C GLU A 317 6.90 -21.38 15.15
N TYR A 318 6.00 -20.46 14.73
CA TYR A 318 4.54 -20.54 14.90
C TYR A 318 3.77 -20.40 13.59
N PRO A 319 3.97 -21.27 12.58
CA PRO A 319 3.40 -21.08 11.23
C PRO A 319 1.87 -21.03 11.19
N GLU A 320 1.21 -21.82 12.01
CA GLU A 320 -0.26 -21.86 12.08
C GLU A 320 -0.82 -20.60 12.76
N GLU A 321 -0.18 -20.17 13.84
CA GLU A 321 -0.55 -19.01 14.61
C GLU A 321 -0.30 -17.72 13.83
N ALA A 322 0.83 -17.64 13.14
CA ALA A 322 1.17 -16.52 12.27
C ALA A 322 0.15 -16.39 11.11
N ARG A 323 -0.26 -17.51 10.48
CA ARG A 323 -1.32 -17.49 9.45
C ARG A 323 -2.66 -17.04 10.03
N LYS A 324 -3.06 -17.55 11.20
CA LYS A 324 -4.31 -17.14 11.85
C LYS A 324 -4.33 -15.65 12.18
N PHE A 325 -3.21 -15.15 12.73
CA PHE A 325 -3.05 -13.71 12.99
C PHE A 325 -3.16 -12.91 11.69
N ALA A 326 -2.43 -13.29 10.65
CA ALA A 326 -2.42 -12.61 9.36
C ALA A 326 -3.82 -12.54 8.73
N VAL A 327 -4.56 -13.67 8.72
CA VAL A 327 -5.91 -13.73 8.16
C VAL A 327 -6.90 -12.88 8.98
N GLU A 328 -6.84 -12.94 10.30
CA GLU A 328 -7.71 -12.13 11.16
C GLU A 328 -7.40 -10.64 11.01
N PHE A 329 -6.12 -10.27 10.97
CA PHE A 329 -5.69 -8.90 10.72
C PHE A 329 -6.25 -8.38 9.40
N ALA A 330 -6.05 -9.14 8.31
CA ALA A 330 -6.46 -8.75 6.97
C ALA A 330 -7.98 -8.65 6.79
N THR A 331 -8.74 -9.41 7.59
CA THR A 331 -10.21 -9.47 7.50
C THR A 331 -10.92 -8.87 8.72
N ASN A 332 -10.22 -8.14 9.60
CA ASN A 332 -10.84 -7.40 10.68
C ASN A 332 -11.64 -6.22 10.11
N VAL A 333 -12.96 -6.25 10.31
CA VAL A 333 -13.89 -5.29 9.70
C VAL A 333 -13.59 -3.85 10.13
N ALA A 334 -13.25 -3.63 11.42
CA ALA A 334 -12.96 -2.29 11.93
C ALA A 334 -11.62 -1.76 11.38
N THR A 335 -10.62 -2.63 11.22
CA THR A 335 -9.35 -2.25 10.57
C THR A 335 -9.57 -1.93 9.09
N ASN A 336 -10.39 -2.73 8.39
CA ASN A 336 -10.75 -2.45 7.00
C ASN A 336 -11.52 -1.13 6.85
N ALA A 337 -12.39 -0.79 7.80
CA ALA A 337 -13.11 0.48 7.80
C ALA A 337 -12.15 1.68 8.00
N ASP A 338 -11.23 1.57 8.95
CA ASP A 338 -10.23 2.60 9.20
C ASP A 338 -9.28 2.80 8.00
N ASP A 339 -8.91 1.71 7.31
CA ASP A 339 -8.05 1.75 6.12
C ASP A 339 -8.77 2.43 4.95
N LEU A 340 -10.02 2.05 4.68
CA LEU A 340 -10.85 2.71 3.67
C LEU A 340 -11.02 4.21 3.95
N PHE A 341 -11.26 4.57 5.21
CA PHE A 341 -11.40 5.96 5.62
C PHE A 341 -10.12 6.78 5.42
N ARG A 342 -8.95 6.18 5.73
CA ARG A 342 -7.66 6.87 5.73
C ARG A 342 -6.96 6.86 4.38
N ASP A 343 -7.08 5.76 3.63
CA ASP A 343 -6.29 5.50 2.42
C ASP A 343 -7.15 5.13 1.20
N ALA A 344 -8.49 5.24 1.30
CA ALA A 344 -9.41 4.85 0.24
C ALA A 344 -9.15 3.43 -0.35
N HIS A 345 -8.53 2.56 0.44
CA HIS A 345 -8.31 1.17 0.08
C HIS A 345 -9.60 0.38 0.26
N ILE A 346 -10.10 -0.21 -0.80
CA ILE A 346 -11.41 -0.87 -0.79
C ILE A 346 -11.23 -2.29 -0.23
N PRO A 347 -11.89 -2.63 0.90
CA PRO A 347 -11.73 -3.94 1.52
C PRO A 347 -12.18 -5.09 0.62
N ASN A 348 -11.32 -6.09 0.45
CA ASN A 348 -11.63 -7.34 -0.25
C ASN A 348 -12.18 -8.41 0.71
N ASN A 349 -12.92 -8.01 1.72
CA ASN A 349 -13.42 -8.84 2.82
C ASN A 349 -14.91 -9.11 2.64
N LYS A 350 -15.32 -10.39 2.56
CA LYS A 350 -16.73 -10.80 2.41
C LYS A 350 -17.64 -10.33 3.55
N ASN A 351 -17.08 -10.09 4.73
CA ASN A 351 -17.84 -9.64 5.88
C ASN A 351 -17.95 -8.12 5.96
N PHE A 352 -17.22 -7.38 5.11
CA PHE A 352 -17.29 -5.93 5.06
C PHE A 352 -18.51 -5.46 4.26
N ASP A 353 -19.27 -4.53 4.83
CA ASP A 353 -20.40 -3.88 4.18
C ASP A 353 -20.24 -2.36 4.28
N LEU A 354 -20.15 -1.70 3.14
CA LEU A 354 -19.82 -0.27 3.06
C LEU A 354 -20.82 0.61 3.85
N GLU A 355 -22.13 0.33 3.74
CA GLU A 355 -23.16 1.15 4.39
C GLU A 355 -23.18 0.91 5.91
N ARG A 356 -23.04 -0.33 6.33
CA ARG A 356 -23.05 -0.71 7.76
C ARG A 356 -21.78 -0.26 8.47
N ASP A 357 -20.60 -0.58 7.91
CA ASP A 357 -19.33 -0.52 8.62
C ASP A 357 -18.69 0.87 8.56
N MET A 358 -19.07 1.66 7.55
CA MET A 358 -18.64 3.07 7.45
C MET A 358 -19.60 4.03 8.15
N LYS A 359 -20.62 3.50 8.82
CA LYS A 359 -21.56 4.34 9.57
C LYS A 359 -20.87 5.05 10.75
N GLY A 360 -20.83 6.36 10.68
CA GLY A 360 -20.20 7.23 11.70
C GLY A 360 -18.81 7.72 11.32
N TYR A 361 -18.28 7.30 10.18
CA TYR A 361 -17.11 7.92 9.57
C TYR A 361 -17.55 9.12 8.72
N ASP A 362 -16.87 10.24 8.86
CA ASP A 362 -17.03 11.40 7.99
C ASP A 362 -16.18 11.22 6.72
N ILE A 363 -16.66 10.37 5.82
CA ILE A 363 -15.92 9.96 4.62
C ILE A 363 -15.86 11.11 3.61
N HIS A 364 -14.66 11.39 3.09
CA HIS A 364 -14.51 12.38 2.03
C HIS A 364 -15.23 11.90 0.75
N PRO A 365 -16.02 12.78 0.06
CA PRO A 365 -16.75 12.40 -1.17
C PRO A 365 -15.87 11.77 -2.27
N LEU A 366 -14.61 12.17 -2.38
CA LEU A 366 -13.65 11.59 -3.33
C LEU A 366 -13.52 10.06 -3.21
N ILE A 367 -13.66 9.50 -2.01
CA ILE A 367 -13.60 8.03 -1.82
C ILE A 367 -14.76 7.36 -2.54
N PHE A 368 -15.95 7.93 -2.50
CA PHE A 368 -17.11 7.42 -3.24
C PHE A 368 -16.93 7.60 -4.75
N GLU A 369 -16.38 8.74 -5.21
CA GLU A 369 -16.06 8.95 -6.64
C GLU A 369 -15.06 7.89 -7.14
N ILE A 370 -14.04 7.52 -6.35
CA ILE A 370 -13.10 6.44 -6.68
C ILE A 370 -13.79 5.08 -6.76
N ILE A 371 -14.70 4.78 -5.82
CA ILE A 371 -15.47 3.54 -5.84
C ILE A 371 -16.37 3.48 -7.10
N GLU A 372 -16.98 4.59 -7.49
CA GLU A 372 -17.77 4.70 -8.72
C GLU A 372 -16.91 4.48 -9.98
N ILE A 373 -15.70 5.06 -10.02
CA ILE A 373 -14.75 4.82 -11.11
C ILE A 373 -14.40 3.33 -11.19
N LEU A 374 -14.07 2.68 -10.05
CA LEU A 374 -13.75 1.25 -9.99
C LEU A 374 -14.91 0.38 -10.51
N GLN A 375 -16.14 0.76 -10.19
CA GLN A 375 -17.34 0.01 -10.56
C GLN A 375 -17.82 0.30 -11.99
N THR A 376 -17.19 1.23 -12.70
CA THR A 376 -17.57 1.57 -14.08
C THR A 376 -17.31 0.40 -15.03
N PRO A 377 -18.34 -0.19 -15.68
CA PRO A 377 -18.23 -1.48 -16.37
C PRO A 377 -17.32 -1.49 -17.61
N ASN A 378 -17.00 -0.30 -18.14
CA ASN A 378 -16.27 -0.17 -19.41
C ASN A 378 -14.75 -0.18 -19.23
N TYR A 379 -14.23 -0.14 -18.00
CA TYR A 379 -12.79 -0.19 -17.76
C TYR A 379 -12.26 -1.62 -17.85
N GLN A 380 -11.21 -1.80 -18.65
CA GLN A 380 -10.34 -2.97 -18.54
C GLN A 380 -9.39 -2.75 -17.36
N HIS A 381 -9.51 -3.57 -16.32
CA HIS A 381 -8.58 -3.53 -15.19
C HIS A 381 -7.22 -4.11 -15.61
N VAL A 382 -6.16 -3.39 -15.28
CA VAL A 382 -4.77 -3.77 -15.57
C VAL A 382 -3.95 -3.69 -14.30
N PRO A 383 -2.99 -4.62 -14.08
CA PRO A 383 -2.15 -4.60 -12.88
C PRO A 383 -1.15 -3.44 -12.92
N PHE A 384 -0.70 -3.03 -11.76
CA PHE A 384 0.32 -2.01 -11.61
C PHE A 384 1.69 -2.52 -12.10
N PHE A 385 2.47 -1.68 -12.77
CA PHE A 385 3.65 -2.11 -13.53
C PHE A 385 4.84 -2.54 -12.67
N THR A 386 5.10 -1.86 -11.56
CA THR A 386 6.38 -2.01 -10.84
C THR A 386 6.37 -3.00 -9.69
N PHE A 387 5.30 -3.74 -9.50
CA PHE A 387 5.30 -4.73 -8.42
C PHE A 387 6.24 -5.90 -8.74
N GLU A 388 7.11 -6.18 -7.79
CA GLU A 388 7.98 -7.36 -7.78
C GLU A 388 7.31 -8.48 -6.97
N VAL A 389 6.02 -8.74 -7.27
CA VAL A 389 5.17 -9.70 -6.55
C VAL A 389 4.36 -10.51 -7.55
N GLY A 390 4.44 -11.83 -7.48
CA GLY A 390 3.63 -12.73 -8.28
C GLY A 390 4.23 -13.11 -9.63
N ASP A 391 3.46 -13.88 -10.40
CA ASP A 391 3.91 -14.42 -11.69
C ASP A 391 4.10 -13.33 -12.75
N ASP A 392 3.24 -12.28 -12.70
CA ASP A 392 3.29 -11.13 -13.59
C ASP A 392 4.12 -9.96 -13.02
N ALA A 393 5.04 -10.24 -12.10
CA ALA A 393 5.87 -9.23 -11.47
C ALA A 393 6.98 -8.73 -12.40
N LEU A 394 7.39 -7.47 -12.21
CA LEU A 394 8.61 -6.93 -12.79
C LEU A 394 9.83 -7.76 -12.30
N VAL A 395 10.88 -7.81 -13.11
CA VAL A 395 12.14 -8.47 -12.72
C VAL A 395 12.65 -7.87 -11.41
N SER A 396 12.97 -8.74 -10.45
CA SER A 396 13.43 -8.32 -9.12
C SER A 396 14.67 -7.41 -9.23
N GLY A 397 14.67 -6.30 -8.52
CA GLY A 397 15.70 -5.26 -8.57
C GLY A 397 15.49 -4.18 -9.64
N MET A 398 14.49 -4.32 -10.52
CA MET A 398 14.18 -3.30 -11.53
C MET A 398 13.35 -2.13 -10.97
N GLN A 399 12.60 -2.32 -9.90
CA GLN A 399 11.74 -1.26 -9.33
C GLN A 399 12.55 -0.01 -8.97
N ALA A 400 13.66 -0.19 -8.25
CA ALA A 400 14.53 0.91 -7.87
C ALA A 400 15.10 1.66 -9.10
N GLU A 401 15.41 0.93 -10.17
CA GLU A 401 15.88 1.53 -11.42
C GLU A 401 14.80 2.33 -12.14
N VAL A 402 13.55 1.84 -12.17
CA VAL A 402 12.40 2.59 -12.71
C VAL A 402 12.20 3.89 -11.92
N PHE A 403 12.30 3.84 -10.59
CA PHE A 403 12.16 5.02 -9.74
C PHE A 403 13.27 6.05 -10.00
N ALA A 404 14.52 5.61 -10.09
CA ALA A 404 15.66 6.48 -10.39
C ALA A 404 15.52 7.12 -11.79
N ASN A 405 15.17 6.34 -12.79
CA ASN A 405 14.98 6.86 -14.15
C ASN A 405 13.78 7.83 -14.24
N SER A 406 12.76 7.68 -13.43
CA SER A 406 11.66 8.65 -13.38
C SER A 406 12.12 10.02 -12.84
N GLN A 407 13.03 10.05 -11.86
CA GLN A 407 13.67 11.30 -11.41
C GLN A 407 14.56 11.90 -12.54
N GLU A 408 15.23 11.06 -13.33
CA GLU A 408 16.01 11.51 -14.47
C GLU A 408 15.14 12.10 -15.59
N ILE A 409 13.94 11.56 -15.82
CA ILE A 409 12.94 12.18 -16.72
C ILE A 409 12.60 13.59 -16.22
N LEU A 410 12.32 13.75 -14.93
CA LEU A 410 12.05 15.07 -14.34
C LEU A 410 13.24 16.03 -14.43
N SER A 411 14.45 15.51 -14.50
CA SER A 411 15.68 16.31 -14.74
C SER A 411 15.92 16.66 -16.24
N GLY A 412 15.10 16.13 -17.16
CA GLY A 412 15.17 16.39 -18.59
C GLY A 412 16.04 15.41 -19.37
N LYS A 413 16.33 14.23 -18.85
CA LYS A 413 17.03 13.17 -19.58
C LYS A 413 16.19 12.66 -20.75
N SER A 414 16.83 12.32 -21.85
CA SER A 414 16.14 11.88 -23.06
C SER A 414 15.54 10.47 -22.91
N THR A 415 14.46 10.20 -23.62
CA THR A 415 13.81 8.88 -23.66
C THR A 415 14.76 7.76 -24.04
N SER A 416 15.66 8.00 -25.01
CA SER A 416 16.65 7.00 -25.41
C SER A 416 17.65 6.64 -24.31
N GLU A 417 18.09 7.63 -23.50
CA GLU A 417 18.96 7.37 -22.35
C GLU A 417 18.24 6.61 -21.24
N ILE A 418 16.96 6.92 -21.01
CA ILE A 418 16.13 6.20 -20.03
C ILE A 418 15.98 4.72 -20.43
N ILE A 419 15.64 4.45 -21.69
CA ILE A 419 15.52 3.09 -22.22
C ILE A 419 16.86 2.35 -22.14
N GLU A 420 17.96 3.01 -22.47
CA GLU A 420 19.30 2.42 -22.34
C GLU A 420 19.64 2.04 -20.90
N ASN A 421 19.35 2.91 -19.93
CA ASN A 421 19.56 2.63 -18.52
C ASN A 421 18.76 1.41 -18.05
N LEU A 422 17.45 1.39 -18.37
CA LEU A 422 16.57 0.27 -18.01
C LEU A 422 17.07 -1.06 -18.61
N ASN A 423 17.51 -1.05 -19.88
CA ASN A 423 18.04 -2.24 -20.54
C ASN A 423 19.38 -2.69 -19.98
N ASN A 424 20.27 -1.75 -19.66
CA ASN A 424 21.54 -2.07 -19.00
C ASN A 424 21.32 -2.73 -17.66
N LYS A 425 20.38 -2.17 -16.86
CA LYS A 425 20.04 -2.78 -15.56
C LYS A 425 19.39 -4.15 -15.71
N LEU A 426 18.48 -4.31 -16.67
CA LEU A 426 17.86 -5.61 -16.95
C LEU A 426 18.93 -6.66 -17.31
N ALA A 427 19.91 -6.31 -18.15
CA ALA A 427 21.00 -7.20 -18.53
C ALA A 427 21.94 -7.57 -17.36
N GLU A 428 22.08 -6.71 -16.34
CA GLU A 428 22.84 -7.02 -15.12
C GLU A 428 22.11 -8.04 -14.23
N LEU A 429 20.77 -8.07 -14.28
CA LEU A 429 19.92 -8.89 -13.42
C LEU A 429 19.58 -10.27 -14.04
N GLN A 430 19.84 -10.47 -15.32
CA GLN A 430 19.66 -11.74 -16.07
C GLN A 430 20.94 -12.57 -16.10
#